data_7e77e457747c934b450b556abef319c9
#
_entry.id   7e77e457747c934b450b556abef319c9
#
_cell.length_a   1.000
_cell.length_b   1.000
_cell.length_c   1.000
_cell.angle_alpha   90.00
_cell.angle_beta   90.00
_cell.angle_gamma   90.00
#
_symmetry.space_group_name_H-M   'P 1'
#
loop_
_entity.id
_entity.type
_entity.pdbx_description
1 polymer ?
#
loop_
_entity_poly.entity_id
_entity_poly.type
_entity_poly.pdbx_seq_one_letter_code
_entity_poly.pdbx_strand_id
1 'polypeptide(L)' 'MTIEDYRIEFGWSKSKLCKEADIEMNTLQRAIDGSPIFRATAGKIVGAINQELARRGRPSIRYTDLEGVVFAD' A
#
# COMPACT_ATOMS: atom_id res chain seq x y z
N MET A 1 -7.73 -0.50 -7.83
CA MET A 1 -7.49 0.72 -7.01
C MET A 1 -6.00 0.90 -6.77
N THR A 2 -5.56 2.15 -6.73
CA THR A 2 -4.17 2.49 -6.40
C THR A 2 -3.96 2.50 -4.90
N ILE A 3 -2.69 2.59 -4.47
CA ILE A 3 -2.36 2.77 -3.05
C ILE A 3 -3.05 4.02 -2.50
N GLU A 4 -3.02 5.13 -3.27
CA GLU A 4 -3.67 6.38 -2.85
C GLU A 4 -5.18 6.23 -2.74
N ASP A 5 -5.82 5.46 -3.61
CA ASP A 5 -7.25 5.21 -3.52
C ASP A 5 -7.62 4.57 -2.18
N TYR A 6 -6.87 3.56 -1.76
CA TYR A 6 -7.11 2.91 -0.47
C TYR A 6 -6.83 3.86 0.69
N ARG A 7 -5.71 4.58 0.62
CA ARG A 7 -5.33 5.50 1.69
C ARG A 7 -6.42 6.56 1.92
N ILE A 8 -6.89 7.16 0.84
CA ILE A 8 -7.92 8.20 0.91
C ILE A 8 -9.24 7.61 1.42
N GLU A 9 -9.62 6.44 0.92
CA GLU A 9 -10.84 5.76 1.36
C GLU A 9 -10.81 5.46 2.85
N PHE A 10 -9.65 5.06 3.37
CA PHE A 10 -9.50 4.77 4.81
C PHE A 10 -9.40 6.04 5.67
N GLY A 11 -9.19 7.19 5.06
CA GLY A 11 -8.96 8.43 5.80
C GLY A 11 -7.58 8.49 6.44
N TRP A 12 -6.61 7.77 5.92
CA TRP A 12 -5.26 7.70 6.48
C TRP A 12 -4.36 8.77 5.88
N SER A 13 -3.49 9.36 6.72
CA SER A 13 -2.36 10.15 6.23
C SER A 13 -1.30 9.22 5.64
N LYS A 14 -0.36 9.78 4.86
CA LYS A 14 0.79 9.01 4.38
C LYS A 14 1.60 8.46 5.54
N SER A 15 1.78 9.25 6.60
CA SER A 15 2.49 8.81 7.81
C SER A 15 1.80 7.61 8.47
N LYS A 16 0.48 7.63 8.52
CA LYS A 16 -0.29 6.52 9.07
C LYS A 16 -0.06 5.24 8.27
N LEU A 17 -0.11 5.34 6.95
CA LEU A 17 0.13 4.19 6.08
C LEU A 17 1.56 3.66 6.25
N CYS A 18 2.55 4.54 6.32
CA CYS A 18 3.95 4.15 6.56
C CYS A 18 4.09 3.37 7.86
N LYS A 19 3.46 3.86 8.92
CA LYS A 19 3.50 3.21 10.23
C LYS A 19 2.86 1.84 10.20
N GLU A 20 1.69 1.73 9.60
CA GLU A 20 0.95 0.47 9.51
C GLU A 20 1.68 -0.56 8.63
N ALA A 21 2.34 -0.10 7.57
CA ALA A 21 3.07 -0.96 6.65
C ALA A 21 4.52 -1.21 7.09
N ASP A 22 5.00 -0.49 8.09
CA ASP A 22 6.39 -0.56 8.56
C ASP A 22 7.38 -0.25 7.42
N ILE A 23 7.15 0.87 6.74
CA ILE A 23 8.02 1.36 5.67
C ILE A 23 8.33 2.84 5.88
N GLU A 24 9.39 3.33 5.22
CA GLU A 24 9.77 4.73 5.26
C GLU A 24 8.92 5.55 4.29
N MET A 25 8.83 6.86 4.56
CA MET A 25 8.07 7.78 3.72
C MET A 25 8.60 7.81 2.28
N ASN A 26 9.92 7.80 2.10
CA ASN A 26 10.51 7.79 0.76
C ASN A 26 10.10 6.54 -0.03
N THR A 27 10.05 5.39 0.65
CA THR A 27 9.63 4.13 0.04
C THR A 27 8.17 4.19 -0.39
N LEU A 28 7.30 4.72 0.48
CA LEU A 28 5.89 4.89 0.15
C LEU A 28 5.71 5.85 -1.03
N GLN A 29 6.42 6.98 -1.01
CA GLN A 29 6.31 7.97 -2.07
C GLN A 29 6.75 7.40 -3.42
N ARG A 30 7.82 6.60 -3.43
CA ARG A 30 8.25 5.90 -4.65
C ARG A 30 7.15 4.97 -5.18
N ALA A 31 6.52 4.21 -4.29
CA ALA A 31 5.43 3.31 -4.69
C ALA A 31 4.25 4.08 -5.29
N ILE A 32 3.89 5.21 -4.69
CA ILE A 32 2.81 6.07 -5.17
C ILE A 32 3.14 6.68 -6.53
N ASP A 33 4.38 7.12 -6.71
CA ASP A 33 4.82 7.82 -7.93
C ASP A 33 5.08 6.87 -9.11
N GLY A 34 4.98 5.55 -8.90
CA GLY A 34 5.25 4.58 -9.95
C GLY A 34 6.74 4.30 -10.16
N SER A 35 7.58 4.70 -9.23
CA SER A 35 9.00 4.31 -9.24
C SER A 35 9.13 2.85 -8.86
N PRO A 36 10.12 2.12 -9.40
CA PRO A 36 10.27 0.69 -9.09
C PRO A 36 10.48 0.42 -7.60
N ILE A 37 9.74 -0.55 -7.07
CA ILE A 37 9.88 -1.03 -5.69
C ILE A 37 9.98 -2.56 -5.71
N PHE A 38 10.48 -3.12 -4.63
CA PHE A 38 10.55 -4.58 -4.49
C PHE A 38 9.18 -5.15 -4.12
N ARG A 39 8.91 -6.39 -4.58
CA ARG A 39 7.66 -7.09 -4.23
C ARG A 39 7.50 -7.24 -2.73
N ALA A 40 8.59 -7.44 -2.00
CA ALA A 40 8.55 -7.51 -0.54
C ALA A 40 7.98 -6.22 0.07
N THR A 41 8.33 -5.07 -0.49
CA THR A 41 7.80 -3.77 -0.06
C THR A 41 6.30 -3.67 -0.37
N ALA A 42 5.91 -4.10 -1.56
CA ALA A 42 4.50 -4.13 -1.94
C ALA A 42 3.69 -5.03 -0.99
N GLY A 43 4.28 -6.15 -0.56
CA GLY A 43 3.65 -7.05 0.41
C GLY A 43 3.39 -6.38 1.75
N LYS A 44 4.30 -5.54 2.22
CA LYS A 44 4.11 -4.78 3.45
C LYS A 44 2.95 -3.80 3.32
N ILE A 45 2.88 -3.10 2.20
CA ILE A 45 1.80 -2.15 1.93
C ILE A 45 0.45 -2.88 1.86
N VAL A 46 0.40 -3.99 1.14
CA VAL A 46 -0.81 -4.80 1.01
C VAL A 46 -1.22 -5.38 2.35
N GLY A 47 -0.26 -5.80 3.18
CA GLY A 47 -0.55 -6.27 4.53
C GLY A 47 -1.28 -5.24 5.37
N ALA A 48 -0.83 -3.98 5.33
CA ALA A 48 -1.49 -2.88 6.03
C ALA A 48 -2.89 -2.62 5.49
N ILE A 49 -3.04 -2.62 4.16
CA ILE A 49 -4.34 -2.43 3.51
C ILE A 49 -5.30 -3.56 3.91
N ASN A 50 -4.82 -4.80 3.87
CA ASN A 50 -5.66 -5.96 4.19
C ASN A 50 -6.11 -5.99 5.64
N GLN A 51 -5.29 -5.53 6.57
CA GLN A 51 -5.71 -5.41 7.97
C GLN A 51 -6.91 -4.48 8.10
N GLU A 52 -6.88 -3.34 7.42
CA GLU A 52 -7.98 -2.39 7.46
C GLU A 52 -9.20 -2.91 6.70
N LEU A 53 -9.00 -3.56 5.57
CA LEU A 53 -10.10 -4.19 4.83
C LEU A 53 -10.82 -5.22 5.69
N ALA A 54 -10.06 -6.05 6.44
CA ALA A 54 -10.63 -7.04 7.34
C ALA A 54 -11.50 -6.39 8.43
N ARG A 55 -11.04 -5.27 9.00
CA ARG A 55 -11.84 -4.52 9.99
C ARG A 55 -13.15 -4.04 9.42
N ARG A 56 -13.18 -3.75 8.12
CA ARG A 56 -14.37 -3.24 7.42
C ARG A 56 -15.23 -4.35 6.84
N GLY A 57 -14.87 -5.62 7.10
CA GLY A 57 -15.60 -6.77 6.57
C GLY A 57 -15.44 -6.93 5.06
N ARG A 58 -14.37 -6.40 4.48
CA ARG A 58 -14.11 -6.44 3.03
C ARG A 58 -13.06 -7.50 2.71
N PRO A 59 -13.09 -8.09 1.49
CA PRO A 59 -12.13 -9.11 1.09
C PRO A 59 -10.71 -8.55 1.01
N SER A 60 -9.72 -9.41 1.26
CA SER A 60 -8.32 -9.06 1.08
C SER A 60 -7.98 -8.92 -0.40
N ILE A 61 -6.89 -8.21 -0.68
CA ILE A 61 -6.36 -8.04 -2.03
C ILE A 61 -4.97 -8.66 -2.12
N ARG A 62 -4.50 -8.86 -3.35
CA ARG A 62 -3.13 -9.27 -3.63
C ARG A 62 -2.29 -8.06 -4.00
N TYR A 63 -0.95 -8.16 -3.85
CA TYR A 63 -0.08 -7.06 -4.30
C TYR A 63 -0.24 -6.80 -5.80
N THR A 64 -0.60 -7.81 -6.59
CA THR A 64 -0.85 -7.67 -8.03
C THR A 64 -2.14 -6.91 -8.35
N ASP A 65 -3.01 -6.73 -7.37
CA ASP A 65 -4.25 -5.96 -7.55
C ASP A 65 -4.03 -4.45 -7.39
N LEU A 66 -2.86 -4.03 -6.92
CA LEU A 66 -2.54 -2.61 -6.80
C LEU A 66 -2.15 -2.04 -8.16
N GLU A 67 -2.93 -1.07 -8.62
CA GLU A 67 -2.64 -0.36 -9.86
C GLU A 67 -1.55 0.69 -9.64
N GLY A 68 -0.78 0.99 -10.67
CA GLY A 68 0.21 2.05 -10.64
C GLY A 68 1.52 1.70 -9.93
N VAL A 69 1.68 0.46 -9.48
CA VAL A 69 2.89 -0.01 -8.83
C VAL A 69 3.80 -0.67 -9.85
N VAL A 70 5.08 -0.29 -9.85
CA VAL A 70 6.10 -0.86 -10.73
C VAL A 70 7.09 -1.63 -9.86
N PHE A 71 7.47 -2.83 -10.29
CA PHE A 71 8.36 -3.69 -9.53
C PHE A 71 9.78 -3.64 -10.06
N ALA A 72 10.75 -3.61 -9.13
CA ALA A 72 12.18 -3.62 -9.44
C ALA A 72 12.75 -5.04 -9.60
N ASP A 73 12.00 -6.06 -9.16
CA ASP A 73 12.43 -7.46 -9.17
C ASP A 73 11.49 -8.40 -9.92
#